data_82b0c4343de8b05715813d2c54543a80
#
_entry.id   82b0c4343de8b05715813d2c54543a80
#
_cell.length_a   1.000
_cell.length_b   1.000
_cell.length_c   1.000
_cell.angle_alpha   90.00
_cell.angle_beta   90.00
_cell.angle_gamma   90.00
#
_symmetry.space_group_name_H-M   'P 1'
#
loop_
_entity.id
_entity.type
_entity.pdbx_description
1 polymer ?
#
loop_
_entity_poly.entity_id
_entity_poly.type
_entity_poly.pdbx_seq_one_letter_code
_entity_poly.pdbx_strand_id
1 'polypeptide(L)'
;LDIPWADVERTLLRVVSDCIPTFLIVIMVGMLVGIWMAGGTVPALMYYGMKLISPKILVPLAFVLSGLTAEFTGTSFGSVATMGIALVGVAYTTSIPVPLVIAAVVCGAWFGDKMSPLSDTTNLASGVSRVPLYDHIGSMMYTTIPAALVALVLFTAAGLMHSGGAMDTTRANLICDTLAEHFNLNPILILPAILVLLVSVFKLPALLGMGLTVVVSIVFAMVFQGVNFVELMNYAANGFTLSTGVDIVDPMLNRGGITSMTGLLITFMVASVMGGIITATGILDVLAKDVLLKFIKSRGVLVTVTLIYCYIVNFLTAGGQTVAIIVTEQTFEDAF
;
A
#
# COMPACT_ATOMS: atom_id res chain seq x y z
N LEU A 1 -14.17 -16.76 32.07
CA LEU A 1 -14.90 -16.34 30.89
C LEU A 1 -15.55 -17.56 30.23
N ASP A 2 -16.82 -17.85 30.62
CA ASP A 2 -17.60 -18.91 29.97
C ASP A 2 -18.19 -18.39 28.65
N ILE A 3 -17.34 -18.22 27.65
CA ILE A 3 -17.77 -17.78 26.32
C ILE A 3 -18.10 -19.03 25.50
N PRO A 4 -19.34 -19.18 25.00
CA PRO A 4 -19.72 -20.31 24.18
C PRO A 4 -18.87 -20.36 22.91
N TRP A 5 -18.37 -21.52 22.53
CA TRP A 5 -17.57 -21.71 21.32
C TRP A 5 -18.28 -21.17 20.06
N ALA A 6 -19.59 -21.31 19.99
CA ALA A 6 -20.40 -20.81 18.88
C ALA A 6 -20.28 -19.29 18.68
N ASP A 7 -20.10 -18.51 19.73
CA ASP A 7 -19.93 -17.05 19.65
C ASP A 7 -18.51 -16.69 19.20
N VAL A 8 -17.51 -17.43 19.67
CA VAL A 8 -16.12 -17.28 19.19
C VAL A 8 -16.05 -17.61 17.70
N GLU A 9 -16.61 -18.76 17.28
CA GLU A 9 -16.64 -19.19 15.89
C GLU A 9 -17.34 -18.15 14.98
N ARG A 10 -18.50 -17.63 15.39
CA ARG A 10 -19.24 -16.61 14.66
C ARG A 10 -18.42 -15.33 14.51
N THR A 11 -17.71 -14.90 15.54
CA THR A 11 -16.84 -13.72 15.51
C THR A 11 -15.66 -13.94 14.59
N LEU A 12 -15.01 -15.10 14.64
CA LEU A 12 -13.90 -15.47 13.74
C LEU A 12 -14.33 -15.44 12.27
N LEU A 13 -15.46 -16.09 11.96
CA LEU A 13 -15.98 -16.11 10.58
C LEU A 13 -16.29 -14.70 10.08
N ARG A 14 -16.86 -13.84 10.93
CA ARG A 14 -17.13 -12.44 10.58
C ARG A 14 -15.82 -11.69 10.28
N VAL A 15 -14.85 -11.74 11.18
CA VAL A 15 -13.57 -11.03 11.00
C VAL A 15 -12.83 -11.49 9.75
N VAL A 16 -12.79 -12.79 9.48
CA VAL A 16 -12.20 -13.32 8.23
C VAL A 16 -12.98 -12.84 7.01
N SER A 17 -14.32 -12.84 7.07
CA SER A 17 -15.18 -12.34 5.98
C SER A 17 -14.92 -10.86 5.67
N ASP A 18 -14.74 -10.05 6.69
CA ASP A 18 -14.45 -8.62 6.55
C ASP A 18 -13.06 -8.36 5.90
N CYS A 19 -12.14 -9.33 6.00
CA CYS A 19 -10.82 -9.25 5.36
C CYS A 19 -10.80 -9.74 3.90
N ILE A 20 -11.84 -10.41 3.40
CA ILE A 20 -11.88 -10.95 2.02
C ILE A 20 -11.58 -9.89 0.95
N PRO A 21 -12.15 -8.68 0.99
CA PRO A 21 -11.83 -7.65 -0.01
C PRO A 21 -10.33 -7.34 -0.06
N THR A 22 -9.66 -7.23 1.09
CA THR A 22 -8.21 -7.01 1.19
C THR A 22 -7.43 -8.17 0.60
N PHE A 23 -7.83 -9.42 0.87
CA PHE A 23 -7.20 -10.60 0.28
C PHE A 23 -7.29 -10.60 -1.24
N LEU A 24 -8.46 -10.28 -1.79
CA LEU A 24 -8.65 -10.17 -3.24
C LEU A 24 -7.78 -9.09 -3.85
N ILE A 25 -7.66 -7.93 -3.21
CA ILE A 25 -6.77 -6.85 -3.65
C ILE A 25 -5.32 -7.33 -3.69
N VAL A 26 -4.83 -7.98 -2.64
CA VAL A 26 -3.45 -8.50 -2.56
C VAL A 26 -3.18 -9.53 -3.66
N ILE A 27 -4.13 -10.44 -3.91
CA ILE A 27 -4.04 -11.43 -5.01
C ILE A 27 -3.94 -10.71 -6.36
N MET A 28 -4.82 -9.73 -6.61
CA MET A 28 -4.83 -8.98 -7.87
C MET A 28 -3.55 -8.15 -8.06
N VAL A 29 -2.98 -7.61 -6.99
CA VAL A 29 -1.69 -6.93 -7.03
C VAL A 29 -0.58 -7.90 -7.46
N GLY A 30 -0.52 -9.10 -6.88
CA GLY A 30 0.44 -10.13 -7.29
C GLY A 30 0.34 -10.48 -8.77
N MET A 31 -0.89 -10.71 -9.26
CA MET A 31 -1.17 -10.97 -10.68
C MET A 31 -0.71 -9.80 -11.55
N LEU A 32 -1.09 -8.57 -11.18
CA LEU A 32 -0.82 -7.37 -11.95
C LEU A 32 0.69 -7.13 -12.08
N VAL A 33 1.45 -7.31 -10.99
CA VAL A 33 2.92 -7.18 -11.03
C VAL A 33 3.54 -8.18 -12.00
N GLY A 34 3.14 -9.45 -11.98
CA GLY A 34 3.63 -10.47 -12.90
C GLY A 34 3.33 -10.13 -14.37
N ILE A 35 2.10 -9.70 -14.66
CA ILE A 35 1.68 -9.27 -16.00
C ILE A 35 2.40 -8.00 -16.45
N TRP A 36 2.59 -7.01 -15.56
CA TRP A 36 3.29 -5.76 -15.87
C TRP A 36 4.77 -5.97 -16.12
N MET A 37 5.40 -6.92 -15.44
CA MET A 37 6.78 -7.32 -15.75
C MET A 37 6.85 -7.93 -17.15
N ALA A 38 6.06 -8.96 -17.42
CA ALA A 38 6.02 -9.63 -18.72
C ALA A 38 5.57 -8.69 -19.87
N GLY A 39 4.62 -7.81 -19.58
CA GLY A 39 4.04 -6.86 -20.53
C GLY A 39 4.89 -5.62 -20.79
N GLY A 40 6.03 -5.46 -20.12
CA GLY A 40 6.92 -4.31 -20.32
C GLY A 40 6.47 -3.01 -19.64
N THR A 41 5.35 -3.01 -18.92
CA THR A 41 4.86 -1.81 -18.20
C THR A 41 5.85 -1.37 -17.14
N VAL A 42 6.28 -2.28 -16.23
CA VAL A 42 7.29 -1.97 -15.21
C VAL A 42 8.66 -1.68 -15.83
N PRO A 43 9.18 -2.49 -16.79
CA PRO A 43 10.40 -2.13 -17.53
C PRO A 43 10.36 -0.74 -18.17
N ALA A 44 9.22 -0.35 -18.77
CA ALA A 44 9.07 1.00 -19.33
C ALA A 44 9.08 2.08 -18.25
N LEU A 45 8.37 1.88 -17.13
CA LEU A 45 8.40 2.80 -16.00
C LEU A 45 9.81 2.96 -15.42
N MET A 46 10.58 1.88 -15.32
CA MET A 46 11.97 1.91 -14.87
C MET A 46 12.84 2.70 -15.87
N TYR A 47 12.76 2.38 -17.16
CA TYR A 47 13.54 3.02 -18.20
C TYR A 47 13.30 4.53 -18.29
N TYR A 48 12.03 4.95 -18.38
CA TYR A 48 11.69 6.38 -18.45
C TYR A 48 11.91 7.09 -17.11
N GLY A 49 11.65 6.41 -16.00
CA GLY A 49 11.93 6.93 -14.65
C GLY A 49 13.41 7.26 -14.49
N MET A 50 14.32 6.36 -14.89
CA MET A 50 15.77 6.59 -14.84
C MET A 50 16.21 7.78 -15.70
N LYS A 51 15.57 8.00 -16.83
CA LYS A 51 15.91 9.12 -17.72
C LYS A 51 15.36 10.47 -17.27
N LEU A 52 14.24 10.46 -16.52
CA LEU A 52 13.52 11.68 -16.14
C LEU A 52 13.77 12.11 -14.71
N ILE A 53 14.06 11.15 -13.80
CA ILE A 53 14.13 11.41 -12.35
C ILE A 53 15.58 11.60 -11.93
N SER A 54 15.92 12.81 -11.48
CA SER A 54 17.21 13.07 -10.84
C SER A 54 17.29 12.40 -9.46
N PRO A 55 18.45 11.80 -9.09
CA PRO A 55 18.63 11.22 -7.74
C PRO A 55 18.31 12.19 -6.61
N LYS A 56 18.60 13.49 -6.80
CA LYS A 56 18.36 14.53 -5.77
C LYS A 56 16.90 14.69 -5.37
N ILE A 57 15.99 14.42 -6.29
CA ILE A 57 14.54 14.59 -6.07
C ILE A 57 13.80 13.25 -5.91
N LEU A 58 14.49 12.11 -6.06
CA LEU A 58 13.85 10.80 -6.05
C LEU A 58 13.09 10.54 -4.74
N VAL A 59 13.69 10.82 -3.60
CA VAL A 59 13.08 10.54 -2.29
C VAL A 59 11.86 11.43 -2.01
N PRO A 60 11.95 12.78 -2.11
CA PRO A 60 10.76 13.60 -1.95
C PRO A 60 9.69 13.35 -3.01
N LEU A 61 10.09 13.06 -4.24
CA LEU A 61 9.16 12.70 -5.31
C LEU A 61 8.43 11.40 -5.00
N ALA A 62 9.13 10.40 -4.44
CA ALA A 62 8.54 9.14 -4.03
C ALA A 62 7.44 9.35 -2.98
N PHE A 63 7.68 10.20 -1.99
CA PHE A 63 6.69 10.58 -0.99
C PHE A 63 5.45 11.25 -1.63
N VAL A 64 5.69 12.27 -2.48
CA VAL A 64 4.60 13.04 -3.09
C VAL A 64 3.77 12.20 -4.07
N LEU A 65 4.43 11.47 -4.98
CA LEU A 65 3.71 10.68 -5.99
C LEU A 65 2.91 9.54 -5.37
N SER A 66 3.47 8.84 -4.39
CA SER A 66 2.73 7.79 -3.70
C SER A 66 1.57 8.35 -2.86
N GLY A 67 1.75 9.54 -2.27
CA GLY A 67 0.70 10.25 -1.57
C GLY A 67 -0.45 10.65 -2.49
N LEU A 68 -0.16 11.31 -3.59
CA LEU A 68 -1.18 11.66 -4.60
C LEU A 68 -1.89 10.41 -5.14
N THR A 69 -1.13 9.36 -5.43
CA THR A 69 -1.72 8.11 -5.91
C THR A 69 -2.69 7.54 -4.87
N ALA A 70 -2.30 7.50 -3.59
CA ALA A 70 -3.15 6.98 -2.53
C ALA A 70 -4.39 7.85 -2.29
N GLU A 71 -4.25 9.17 -2.37
CA GLU A 71 -5.37 10.10 -2.25
C GLU A 71 -6.42 9.89 -3.34
N PHE A 72 -5.99 9.67 -4.58
CA PHE A 72 -6.91 9.40 -5.70
C PHE A 72 -7.45 7.98 -5.70
N THR A 73 -6.69 6.99 -5.23
CA THR A 73 -7.10 5.59 -5.22
C THR A 73 -7.91 5.19 -3.98
N GLY A 74 -7.76 5.94 -2.88
CA GLY A 74 -8.33 5.58 -1.58
C GLY A 74 -7.72 4.30 -1.01
N THR A 75 -6.48 3.95 -1.40
CA THR A 75 -5.80 2.76 -0.90
C THR A 75 -4.28 2.96 -0.82
N SER A 76 -3.74 2.79 0.38
CA SER A 76 -2.29 2.80 0.61
C SER A 76 -1.60 1.59 -0.02
N PHE A 77 -2.19 0.41 0.08
CA PHE A 77 -1.63 -0.82 -0.50
C PHE A 77 -1.52 -0.76 -2.02
N GLY A 78 -2.57 -0.28 -2.70
CA GLY A 78 -2.55 -0.10 -4.16
C GLY A 78 -1.47 0.88 -4.61
N SER A 79 -1.28 1.98 -3.88
CA SER A 79 -0.27 2.98 -4.17
C SER A 79 1.14 2.47 -3.95
N VAL A 80 1.40 1.76 -2.85
CA VAL A 80 2.70 1.12 -2.59
C VAL A 80 3.01 0.07 -3.66
N ALA A 81 2.02 -0.71 -4.08
CA ALA A 81 2.22 -1.73 -5.10
C ALA A 81 2.52 -1.15 -6.49
N THR A 82 1.92 -0.04 -6.85
CA THR A 82 2.10 0.57 -8.18
C THR A 82 3.29 1.54 -8.22
N MET A 83 3.21 2.64 -7.45
CA MET A 83 4.29 3.64 -7.42
C MET A 83 5.55 3.12 -6.75
N GLY A 84 5.41 2.24 -5.73
CA GLY A 84 6.53 1.66 -5.02
C GLY A 84 7.43 0.85 -5.96
N ILE A 85 6.87 -0.02 -6.79
CA ILE A 85 7.66 -0.84 -7.72
C ILE A 85 8.42 0.06 -8.71
N ALA A 86 7.75 1.05 -9.30
CA ALA A 86 8.37 1.94 -10.25
C ALA A 86 9.51 2.76 -9.63
N LEU A 87 9.27 3.38 -8.45
CA LEU A 87 10.24 4.25 -7.80
C LEU A 87 11.40 3.47 -7.16
N VAL A 88 11.14 2.27 -6.63
CA VAL A 88 12.20 1.35 -6.16
C VAL A 88 13.06 0.87 -7.33
N GLY A 89 12.44 0.61 -8.49
CA GLY A 89 13.18 0.32 -9.73
C GLY A 89 14.19 1.42 -10.05
N VAL A 90 13.76 2.69 -10.00
CA VAL A 90 14.66 3.84 -10.17
C VAL A 90 15.71 3.93 -9.06
N ALA A 91 15.36 3.63 -7.80
CA ALA A 91 16.29 3.68 -6.68
C ALA A 91 17.48 2.73 -6.85
N TYR A 92 17.27 1.54 -7.41
CA TYR A 92 18.36 0.59 -7.69
C TYR A 92 19.44 1.12 -8.64
N THR A 93 19.13 2.15 -9.42
CA THR A 93 20.08 2.77 -10.38
C THR A 93 20.82 3.96 -9.78
N THR A 94 20.46 4.38 -8.57
CA THR A 94 21.04 5.53 -7.89
C THR A 94 21.89 5.10 -6.69
N SER A 95 22.66 6.03 -6.12
CA SER A 95 23.38 5.83 -4.86
C SER A 95 22.46 5.91 -3.63
N ILE A 96 21.18 6.24 -3.82
CA ILE A 96 20.23 6.40 -2.71
C ILE A 96 19.86 5.02 -2.13
N PRO A 97 19.92 4.84 -0.81
CA PRO A 97 19.52 3.59 -0.18
C PRO A 97 18.06 3.24 -0.51
N VAL A 98 17.84 2.05 -1.09
CA VAL A 98 16.49 1.56 -1.43
C VAL A 98 15.52 1.61 -0.24
N PRO A 99 15.91 1.25 1.00
CA PRO A 99 15.03 1.39 2.16
C PRO A 99 14.51 2.80 2.40
N LEU A 100 15.30 3.84 2.07
CA LEU A 100 14.87 5.23 2.21
C LEU A 100 13.77 5.59 1.21
N VAL A 101 13.86 5.10 -0.03
CA VAL A 101 12.83 5.29 -1.05
C VAL A 101 11.56 4.51 -0.67
N ILE A 102 11.70 3.27 -0.19
CA ILE A 102 10.56 2.49 0.31
C ILE A 102 9.87 3.21 1.46
N ALA A 103 10.61 3.74 2.43
CA ALA A 103 10.04 4.50 3.54
C ALA A 103 9.27 5.74 3.04
N ALA A 104 9.82 6.48 2.08
CA ALA A 104 9.14 7.63 1.49
C ALA A 104 7.85 7.23 0.77
N VAL A 105 7.86 6.15 -0.01
CA VAL A 105 6.68 5.60 -0.69
C VAL A 105 5.60 5.21 0.31
N VAL A 106 5.96 4.44 1.34
CA VAL A 106 5.00 3.97 2.36
C VAL A 106 4.40 5.15 3.13
N CYS A 107 5.24 6.07 3.60
CA CYS A 107 4.75 7.26 4.34
C CYS A 107 3.86 8.14 3.47
N GLY A 108 4.21 8.35 2.20
CA GLY A 108 3.40 9.09 1.26
C GLY A 108 2.05 8.42 1.01
N ALA A 109 2.06 7.11 0.75
CA ALA A 109 0.85 6.34 0.52
C ALA A 109 -0.11 6.37 1.73
N TRP A 110 0.41 6.24 2.95
CA TRP A 110 -0.39 6.37 4.17
C TRP A 110 -0.96 7.78 4.36
N PHE A 111 -0.17 8.80 4.05
CA PHE A 111 -0.62 10.17 4.09
C PHE A 111 -1.79 10.41 3.13
N GLY A 112 -1.66 10.02 1.88
CA GLY A 112 -2.67 10.22 0.86
C GLY A 112 -3.95 9.41 1.13
N ASP A 113 -3.81 8.14 1.50
CA ASP A 113 -4.93 7.27 1.87
C ASP A 113 -5.76 7.88 3.01
N LYS A 114 -5.09 8.29 4.09
CA LYS A 114 -5.76 8.92 5.24
C LYS A 114 -6.54 10.17 4.87
N MET A 115 -6.08 10.95 3.90
CA MET A 115 -6.73 12.19 3.47
C MET A 115 -7.78 11.99 2.39
N SER A 116 -7.83 10.80 1.80
CA SER A 116 -8.74 10.49 0.70
C SER A 116 -10.19 10.33 1.15
N PRO A 117 -11.13 11.02 0.52
CA PRO A 117 -12.55 10.76 0.73
C PRO A 117 -13.00 9.40 0.15
N LEU A 118 -12.15 8.74 -0.63
CA LEU A 118 -12.39 7.42 -1.22
C LEU A 118 -11.86 6.29 -0.34
N SER A 119 -11.07 6.60 0.70
CA SER A 119 -10.51 5.61 1.62
C SER A 119 -11.61 4.94 2.45
N ASP A 120 -11.59 3.62 2.49
CA ASP A 120 -12.49 2.82 3.30
C ASP A 120 -12.30 3.09 4.80
N THR A 121 -11.05 3.26 5.26
CA THR A 121 -10.75 3.56 6.66
C THR A 121 -11.20 4.96 7.07
N THR A 122 -11.06 5.97 6.20
CA THR A 122 -11.52 7.34 6.45
C THR A 122 -13.04 7.41 6.50
N ASN A 123 -13.71 6.73 5.55
CA ASN A 123 -15.18 6.62 5.54
C ASN A 123 -15.69 5.84 6.76
N LEU A 124 -15.03 4.76 7.13
CA LEU A 124 -15.39 4.00 8.32
C LEU A 124 -15.29 4.86 9.59
N ALA A 125 -14.15 5.55 9.79
CA ALA A 125 -13.94 6.40 10.96
C ALA A 125 -15.00 7.51 11.06
N SER A 126 -15.30 8.18 9.93
CA SER A 126 -16.38 9.16 9.82
C SER A 126 -17.74 8.56 10.16
N GLY A 127 -18.07 7.39 9.61
CA GLY A 127 -19.36 6.72 9.82
C GLY A 127 -19.56 6.26 11.26
N VAL A 128 -18.55 5.66 11.86
CA VAL A 128 -18.59 5.16 13.25
C VAL A 128 -18.70 6.33 14.23
N SER A 129 -17.89 7.38 14.03
CA SER A 129 -17.96 8.60 14.87
C SER A 129 -19.17 9.50 14.60
N ARG A 130 -20.04 9.13 13.63
CA ARG A 130 -21.22 9.89 13.23
C ARG A 130 -20.93 11.35 12.86
N VAL A 131 -19.74 11.61 12.31
CA VAL A 131 -19.29 12.93 11.85
C VAL A 131 -19.33 12.95 10.31
N PRO A 132 -19.81 14.03 9.67
CA PRO A 132 -19.76 14.13 8.21
C PRO A 132 -18.34 13.95 7.69
N LEU A 133 -18.17 13.18 6.60
CA LEU A 133 -16.88 12.79 6.06
C LEU A 133 -15.93 13.98 5.83
N TYR A 134 -16.43 15.05 5.23
CA TYR A 134 -15.59 16.23 4.94
C TYR A 134 -15.21 17.02 6.18
N ASP A 135 -16.05 17.01 7.23
CA ASP A 135 -15.72 17.63 8.52
C ASP A 135 -14.64 16.81 9.25
N HIS A 136 -14.76 15.47 9.16
CA HIS A 136 -13.73 14.56 9.67
C HIS A 136 -12.39 14.78 8.95
N ILE A 137 -12.36 14.79 7.62
CA ILE A 137 -11.15 15.08 6.84
C ILE A 137 -10.60 16.46 7.18
N GLY A 138 -11.46 17.49 7.24
CA GLY A 138 -11.07 18.85 7.62
C GLY A 138 -10.40 18.90 8.99
N SER A 139 -10.93 18.17 9.98
CA SER A 139 -10.32 18.06 11.31
C SER A 139 -8.95 17.36 11.27
N MET A 140 -8.82 16.30 10.50
CA MET A 140 -7.53 15.59 10.33
C MET A 140 -6.46 16.46 9.66
N MET A 141 -6.83 17.40 8.78
CA MET A 141 -5.87 18.28 8.09
C MET A 141 -4.98 19.04 9.06
N TYR A 142 -5.51 19.47 10.21
CA TYR A 142 -4.74 20.23 11.21
C TYR A 142 -3.54 19.44 11.79
N THR A 143 -3.62 18.14 11.82
CA THR A 143 -2.52 17.27 12.32
C THR A 143 -1.74 16.63 11.19
N THR A 144 -2.42 16.22 10.15
CA THR A 144 -1.83 15.40 9.07
C THR A 144 -0.99 16.24 8.12
N ILE A 145 -1.44 17.46 7.74
CA ILE A 145 -0.66 18.33 6.84
C ILE A 145 0.67 18.77 7.49
N PRO A 146 0.70 19.29 8.73
CA PRO A 146 1.97 19.61 9.37
C PRO A 146 2.92 18.40 9.46
N ALA A 147 2.39 17.21 9.81
CA ALA A 147 3.19 15.99 9.87
C ALA A 147 3.75 15.60 8.48
N ALA A 148 2.95 15.71 7.42
CA ALA A 148 3.38 15.46 6.06
C ALA A 148 4.45 16.45 5.57
N LEU A 149 4.33 17.73 5.91
CA LEU A 149 5.33 18.73 5.59
C LEU A 149 6.66 18.46 6.30
N VAL A 150 6.61 18.10 7.58
CA VAL A 150 7.83 17.70 8.33
C VAL A 150 8.44 16.45 7.69
N ALA A 151 7.64 15.44 7.38
CA ALA A 151 8.11 14.23 6.72
C ALA A 151 8.75 14.55 5.35
N LEU A 152 8.11 15.39 4.54
CA LEU A 152 8.63 15.81 3.24
C LEU A 152 9.99 16.52 3.37
N VAL A 153 10.14 17.41 4.37
CA VAL A 153 11.42 18.08 4.66
C VAL A 153 12.49 17.07 5.07
N LEU A 154 12.15 16.12 5.96
CA LEU A 154 13.09 15.09 6.41
C LEU A 154 13.49 14.16 5.25
N PHE A 155 12.55 13.71 4.42
CA PHE A 155 12.84 12.90 3.24
C PHE A 155 13.65 13.66 2.20
N THR A 156 13.40 14.97 2.02
CA THR A 156 14.19 15.80 1.13
C THR A 156 15.62 15.93 1.66
N ALA A 157 15.81 16.24 2.94
CA ALA A 157 17.12 16.32 3.56
C ALA A 157 17.88 14.99 3.47
N ALA A 158 17.24 13.88 3.84
CA ALA A 158 17.82 12.54 3.75
C ALA A 158 18.19 12.18 2.29
N GLY A 159 17.32 12.49 1.33
CA GLY A 159 17.59 12.28 -0.09
C GLY A 159 18.80 13.08 -0.58
N LEU A 160 18.90 14.35 -0.21
CA LEU A 160 20.04 15.21 -0.56
C LEU A 160 21.34 14.75 0.09
N MET A 161 21.32 14.29 1.33
CA MET A 161 22.51 13.76 2.04
C MET A 161 23.06 12.51 1.34
N HIS A 162 22.20 11.68 0.74
CA HIS A 162 22.61 10.46 0.04
C HIS A 162 22.79 10.66 -1.46
N SER A 163 22.41 11.81 -2.01
CA SER A 163 22.53 12.12 -3.45
C SER A 163 23.91 12.63 -3.87
N GLY A 164 24.89 12.64 -2.96
CA GLY A 164 26.24 13.18 -3.17
C GLY A 164 27.13 12.37 -4.11
N GLY A 165 26.71 11.17 -4.53
CA GLY A 165 27.32 10.44 -5.64
C GLY A 165 26.75 10.91 -6.97
N ALA A 166 27.59 11.16 -7.96
CA ALA A 166 27.13 11.24 -9.33
C ALA A 166 26.32 9.97 -9.62
N MET A 167 25.19 10.12 -10.33
CA MET A 167 24.48 8.95 -10.86
C MET A 167 25.55 8.08 -11.53
N ASP A 168 25.66 6.83 -11.12
CA ASP A 168 26.55 5.90 -11.84
C ASP A 168 25.94 5.67 -13.23
N THR A 169 26.29 6.60 -14.13
CA THR A 169 25.75 6.62 -15.50
C THR A 169 26.05 5.30 -16.20
N THR A 170 27.15 4.64 -15.84
CA THR A 170 27.53 3.33 -16.39
C THR A 170 26.51 2.27 -15.97
N ARG A 171 26.15 2.26 -14.70
CA ARG A 171 25.18 1.30 -14.15
C ARG A 171 23.76 1.60 -14.64
N ALA A 172 23.36 2.86 -14.68
CA ALA A 172 22.06 3.29 -15.21
C ALA A 172 21.94 2.97 -16.71
N ASN A 173 22.98 3.24 -17.49
CA ASN A 173 23.01 2.89 -18.91
C ASN A 173 22.96 1.38 -19.11
N LEU A 174 23.73 0.59 -18.36
CA LEU A 174 23.69 -0.87 -18.41
C LEU A 174 22.27 -1.41 -18.20
N ILE A 175 21.56 -0.90 -17.20
CA ILE A 175 20.18 -1.31 -16.94
C ILE A 175 19.25 -0.86 -18.07
N CYS A 176 19.38 0.38 -18.53
CA CYS A 176 18.57 0.90 -19.66
C CYS A 176 18.80 0.09 -20.93
N ASP A 177 20.04 -0.23 -21.24
CA ASP A 177 20.41 -0.99 -22.43
C ASP A 177 19.89 -2.43 -22.34
N THR A 178 20.06 -3.09 -21.18
CA THR A 178 19.52 -4.43 -20.94
C THR A 178 18.00 -4.46 -21.06
N LEU A 179 17.30 -3.45 -20.52
CA LEU A 179 15.83 -3.36 -20.64
C LEU A 179 15.42 -3.15 -22.10
N ALA A 180 16.15 -2.31 -22.85
CA ALA A 180 15.87 -2.03 -24.27
C ALA A 180 16.14 -3.24 -25.18
N GLU A 181 17.08 -4.11 -24.79
CA GLU A 181 17.38 -5.36 -25.51
C GLU A 181 16.28 -6.40 -25.36
N HIS A 182 15.69 -6.50 -24.15
CA HIS A 182 14.75 -7.58 -23.82
C HIS A 182 13.27 -7.18 -23.91
N PHE A 183 12.97 -5.87 -23.93
CA PHE A 183 11.59 -5.37 -23.93
C PHE A 183 11.37 -4.33 -25.04
N ASN A 184 10.18 -4.38 -25.62
CA ASN A 184 9.67 -3.24 -26.38
C ASN A 184 9.29 -2.12 -25.38
N LEU A 185 10.05 -1.04 -25.36
CA LEU A 185 9.87 0.07 -24.42
C LEU A 185 9.05 1.21 -25.04
N ASN A 186 7.96 0.90 -25.74
CA ASN A 186 7.06 1.93 -26.24
C ASN A 186 6.44 2.71 -25.08
N PRO A 187 6.44 4.07 -25.09
CA PRO A 187 5.85 4.89 -24.03
C PRO A 187 4.39 4.56 -23.69
N ILE A 188 3.64 4.02 -24.66
CA ILE A 188 2.25 3.62 -24.48
C ILE A 188 2.08 2.51 -23.42
N LEU A 189 3.15 1.75 -23.13
CA LEU A 189 3.18 0.71 -22.10
C LEU A 189 3.06 1.26 -20.66
N ILE A 190 3.19 2.56 -20.48
CA ILE A 190 2.90 3.24 -19.21
C ILE A 190 1.39 3.39 -18.98
N LEU A 191 0.58 3.32 -20.05
CA LEU A 191 -0.87 3.54 -19.98
C LEU A 191 -1.59 2.61 -18.96
N PRO A 192 -1.26 1.31 -18.82
CA PRO A 192 -1.86 0.47 -17.78
C PRO A 192 -1.63 0.98 -16.36
N ALA A 193 -0.45 1.56 -16.08
CA ALA A 193 -0.17 2.19 -14.78
C ALA A 193 -0.97 3.49 -14.59
N ILE A 194 -1.11 4.30 -15.64
CA ILE A 194 -1.97 5.48 -15.62
C ILE A 194 -3.44 5.08 -15.45
N LEU A 195 -3.87 3.97 -16.04
CA LEU A 195 -5.25 3.49 -15.92
C LEU A 195 -5.64 3.20 -14.48
N VAL A 196 -4.75 2.65 -13.66
CA VAL A 196 -5.00 2.46 -12.21
C VAL A 196 -5.36 3.80 -11.54
N LEU A 197 -4.65 4.87 -11.89
CA LEU A 197 -4.93 6.21 -11.37
C LEU A 197 -6.29 6.73 -11.90
N LEU A 198 -6.55 6.58 -13.20
CA LEU A 198 -7.78 7.04 -13.82
C LEU A 198 -9.02 6.34 -13.24
N VAL A 199 -8.93 5.02 -13.03
CA VAL A 199 -10.01 4.24 -12.41
C VAL A 199 -10.45 4.84 -11.08
N SER A 200 -9.49 5.31 -10.28
CA SER A 200 -9.76 5.93 -8.99
C SER A 200 -10.39 7.32 -9.13
N VAL A 201 -9.91 8.12 -10.07
CA VAL A 201 -10.52 9.43 -10.38
C VAL A 201 -11.98 9.26 -10.80
N PHE A 202 -12.30 8.18 -11.53
CA PHE A 202 -13.68 7.83 -11.91
C PHE A 202 -14.48 7.16 -10.78
N LYS A 203 -13.93 7.02 -9.57
CA LYS A 203 -14.58 6.44 -8.39
C LYS A 203 -15.10 5.01 -8.61
N LEU A 204 -14.43 4.23 -9.44
CA LEU A 204 -14.79 2.82 -9.63
C LEU A 204 -14.32 2.01 -8.41
N PRO A 205 -15.08 0.96 -8.01
CA PRO A 205 -14.64 0.07 -6.94
C PRO A 205 -13.24 -0.49 -7.22
N ALA A 206 -12.37 -0.53 -6.20
CA ALA A 206 -10.96 -0.90 -6.34
C ALA A 206 -10.77 -2.24 -7.05
N LEU A 207 -11.54 -3.27 -6.70
CA LEU A 207 -11.48 -4.59 -7.34
C LEU A 207 -11.86 -4.53 -8.83
N LEU A 208 -12.90 -3.77 -9.19
CA LEU A 208 -13.30 -3.61 -10.58
C LEU A 208 -12.20 -2.89 -11.37
N GLY A 209 -11.64 -1.82 -10.81
CA GLY A 209 -10.58 -1.04 -11.42
C GLY A 209 -9.30 -1.85 -11.65
N MET A 210 -8.91 -2.63 -10.67
CA MET A 210 -7.78 -3.55 -10.80
C MET A 210 -8.07 -4.62 -11.87
N GLY A 211 -9.29 -5.20 -11.89
CA GLY A 211 -9.68 -6.16 -12.90
C GLY A 211 -9.60 -5.59 -14.32
N LEU A 212 -10.11 -4.38 -14.54
CA LEU A 212 -9.97 -3.68 -15.82
C LEU A 212 -8.51 -3.46 -16.19
N THR A 213 -7.68 -3.05 -15.24
CA THR A 213 -6.26 -2.85 -15.47
C THR A 213 -5.56 -4.16 -15.83
N VAL A 214 -5.88 -5.27 -15.18
CA VAL A 214 -5.36 -6.61 -15.52
C VAL A 214 -5.71 -6.95 -16.96
N VAL A 215 -6.98 -6.80 -17.37
CA VAL A 215 -7.41 -7.09 -18.76
C VAL A 215 -6.67 -6.24 -19.78
N VAL A 216 -6.58 -4.92 -19.54
CA VAL A 216 -5.84 -4.01 -20.43
C VAL A 216 -4.37 -4.40 -20.48
N SER A 217 -3.76 -4.74 -19.35
CA SER A 217 -2.35 -5.14 -19.28
C SER A 217 -2.07 -6.44 -20.05
N ILE A 218 -3.00 -7.40 -20.01
CA ILE A 218 -2.93 -8.63 -20.80
C ILE A 218 -2.91 -8.30 -22.29
N VAL A 219 -3.84 -7.46 -22.75
CA VAL A 219 -3.91 -7.04 -24.16
C VAL A 219 -2.60 -6.35 -24.58
N PHE A 220 -2.08 -5.44 -23.75
CA PHE A 220 -0.82 -4.75 -24.02
C PHE A 220 0.37 -5.70 -24.07
N ALA A 221 0.45 -6.67 -23.17
CA ALA A 221 1.50 -7.68 -23.17
C ALA A 221 1.47 -8.54 -24.42
N MET A 222 0.29 -8.96 -24.87
CA MET A 222 0.13 -9.72 -26.10
C MET A 222 0.48 -8.92 -27.36
N VAL A 223 0.04 -7.66 -27.44
CA VAL A 223 0.22 -6.80 -28.63
C VAL A 223 1.65 -6.27 -28.75
N PHE A 224 2.24 -5.80 -27.65
CA PHE A 224 3.53 -5.10 -27.69
C PHE A 224 4.73 -5.99 -27.39
N GLN A 225 4.55 -7.03 -26.56
CA GLN A 225 5.64 -7.97 -26.21
C GLN A 225 5.51 -9.32 -26.91
N GLY A 226 4.37 -9.60 -27.56
CA GLY A 226 4.15 -10.86 -28.26
C GLY A 226 4.02 -12.08 -27.34
N VAL A 227 3.82 -11.88 -26.04
CA VAL A 227 3.65 -12.95 -25.05
C VAL A 227 2.29 -13.60 -25.24
N ASN A 228 2.25 -14.92 -25.28
CA ASN A 228 0.97 -15.64 -25.43
C ASN A 228 0.14 -15.64 -24.13
N PHE A 229 -1.17 -15.84 -24.27
CA PHE A 229 -2.09 -15.79 -23.13
C PHE A 229 -1.76 -16.82 -22.03
N VAL A 230 -1.33 -18.02 -22.40
CA VAL A 230 -1.03 -19.09 -21.43
C VAL A 230 0.21 -18.73 -20.60
N GLU A 231 1.24 -18.19 -21.24
CA GLU A 231 2.44 -17.68 -20.52
C GLU A 231 2.08 -16.53 -19.59
N LEU A 232 1.22 -15.59 -20.04
CA LEU A 232 0.76 -14.50 -19.18
C LEU A 232 0.01 -15.00 -17.95
N MET A 233 -0.83 -16.03 -18.09
CA MET A 233 -1.49 -16.65 -16.94
C MET A 233 -0.50 -17.34 -16.01
N ASN A 234 0.55 -17.96 -16.55
CA ASN A 234 1.63 -18.51 -15.75
C ASN A 234 2.39 -17.40 -14.99
N TYR A 235 2.71 -16.29 -15.64
CA TYR A 235 3.37 -15.14 -14.99
C TYR A 235 2.46 -14.47 -13.96
N ALA A 236 1.16 -14.41 -14.20
CA ALA A 236 0.18 -13.94 -13.23
C ALA A 236 0.13 -14.83 -11.98
N ALA A 237 0.25 -16.14 -12.14
CA ALA A 237 0.23 -17.09 -11.03
C ALA A 237 1.59 -17.15 -10.29
N ASN A 238 2.68 -17.36 -11.03
CA ASN A 238 3.99 -17.73 -10.49
C ASN A 238 5.02 -16.58 -10.48
N GLY A 239 4.72 -15.47 -11.15
CA GLY A 239 5.63 -14.36 -11.35
C GLY A 239 6.43 -14.46 -12.65
N PHE A 240 6.91 -13.30 -13.08
CA PHE A 240 7.75 -13.20 -14.26
C PHE A 240 9.18 -13.66 -13.94
N THR A 241 9.78 -14.39 -14.86
CA THR A 241 11.17 -14.85 -14.75
C THR A 241 11.88 -14.66 -16.09
N LEU A 242 13.00 -13.94 -16.03
CA LEU A 242 13.88 -13.71 -17.18
C LEU A 242 15.33 -13.74 -16.68
N SER A 243 16.21 -14.41 -17.42
CA SER A 243 17.65 -14.33 -17.19
C SER A 243 18.27 -13.45 -18.26
N THR A 244 18.66 -12.24 -17.88
CA THR A 244 19.32 -11.29 -18.78
C THR A 244 20.83 -11.49 -18.81
N GLY A 245 21.38 -12.29 -17.88
CA GLY A 245 22.82 -12.44 -17.65
C GLY A 245 23.46 -11.24 -16.95
N VAL A 246 22.65 -10.30 -16.46
CA VAL A 246 23.09 -9.14 -15.69
C VAL A 246 22.56 -9.27 -14.25
N ASP A 247 23.45 -9.63 -13.32
CA ASP A 247 23.11 -9.94 -11.90
C ASP A 247 22.30 -8.86 -11.18
N ILE A 248 22.39 -7.61 -11.64
CA ILE A 248 21.67 -6.48 -11.05
C ILE A 248 20.24 -6.39 -11.59
N VAL A 249 20.02 -6.75 -12.86
CA VAL A 249 18.73 -6.59 -13.54
C VAL A 249 17.80 -7.77 -13.24
N ASP A 250 18.32 -8.97 -13.19
CA ASP A 250 17.54 -10.19 -12.96
C ASP A 250 16.67 -10.13 -11.70
N PRO A 251 17.17 -9.75 -10.50
CA PRO A 251 16.33 -9.64 -9.30
C PRO A 251 15.30 -8.51 -9.36
N MET A 252 15.49 -7.52 -10.23
CA MET A 252 14.54 -6.42 -10.41
C MET A 252 13.34 -6.87 -11.26
N LEU A 253 13.57 -7.74 -12.24
CA LEU A 253 12.58 -8.24 -13.16
C LEU A 253 11.85 -9.49 -12.65
N ASN A 254 12.55 -10.40 -11.96
CA ASN A 254 12.03 -11.68 -11.51
C ASN A 254 11.13 -11.52 -10.29
N ARG A 255 9.92 -10.98 -10.48
CA ARG A 255 8.98 -10.60 -9.42
C ARG A 255 7.53 -10.81 -9.83
N GLY A 256 6.64 -10.66 -8.84
CA GLY A 256 5.19 -10.71 -9.04
C GLY A 256 4.63 -12.12 -8.92
N GLY A 257 3.41 -12.29 -9.41
CA GLY A 257 2.64 -13.52 -9.29
C GLY A 257 1.90 -13.66 -7.96
N ILE A 258 0.79 -14.39 -8.00
CA ILE A 258 -0.02 -14.68 -6.79
C ILE A 258 0.83 -15.39 -5.74
N THR A 259 1.72 -16.30 -6.17
CA THR A 259 2.59 -17.08 -5.29
C THR A 259 3.49 -16.19 -4.43
N SER A 260 3.94 -15.06 -4.94
CA SER A 260 4.75 -14.11 -4.17
C SER A 260 3.97 -13.46 -3.00
N MET A 261 2.64 -13.43 -3.08
CA MET A 261 1.75 -12.86 -2.07
C MET A 261 1.29 -13.87 -1.01
N THR A 262 1.57 -15.17 -1.21
CA THR A 262 1.07 -16.25 -0.34
C THR A 262 1.48 -16.05 1.12
N GLY A 263 2.74 -15.70 1.38
CA GLY A 263 3.21 -15.45 2.74
C GLY A 263 2.50 -14.29 3.42
N LEU A 264 2.21 -13.22 2.67
CA LEU A 264 1.46 -12.07 3.16
C LEU A 264 0.01 -12.44 3.47
N LEU A 265 -0.65 -13.19 2.58
CA LEU A 265 -2.03 -13.65 2.76
C LEU A 265 -2.17 -14.55 3.99
N ILE A 266 -1.25 -15.50 4.17
CA ILE A 266 -1.22 -16.36 5.37
C ILE A 266 -1.03 -15.54 6.63
N THR A 267 -0.10 -14.58 6.62
CA THR A 267 0.14 -13.69 7.75
C THR A 267 -1.10 -12.87 8.10
N PHE A 268 -1.76 -12.29 7.11
CA PHE A 268 -3.02 -11.56 7.32
C PHE A 268 -4.13 -12.46 7.86
N MET A 269 -4.26 -13.68 7.35
CA MET A 269 -5.27 -14.62 7.84
C MET A 269 -5.03 -14.98 9.30
N VAL A 270 -3.81 -15.35 9.66
CA VAL A 270 -3.45 -15.66 11.06
C VAL A 270 -3.68 -14.46 11.97
N ALA A 271 -3.26 -13.27 11.54
CA ALA A 271 -3.46 -12.03 12.28
C ALA A 271 -4.95 -11.71 12.49
N SER A 272 -5.77 -11.88 11.45
CA SER A 272 -7.23 -11.67 11.54
C SER A 272 -7.89 -12.66 12.50
N VAL A 273 -7.50 -13.94 12.46
CA VAL A 273 -7.98 -14.95 13.40
C VAL A 273 -7.58 -14.59 14.83
N MET A 274 -6.34 -14.20 15.08
CA MET A 274 -5.86 -13.77 16.40
C MET A 274 -6.65 -12.55 16.89
N GLY A 275 -6.82 -11.53 16.04
CA GLY A 275 -7.62 -10.35 16.36
C GLY A 275 -9.09 -10.70 16.67
N GLY A 276 -9.68 -11.64 15.92
CA GLY A 276 -11.01 -12.16 16.15
C GLY A 276 -11.16 -12.84 17.50
N ILE A 277 -10.19 -13.66 17.91
CA ILE A 277 -10.16 -14.30 19.23
C ILE A 277 -10.09 -13.25 20.35
N ILE A 278 -9.18 -12.28 20.22
CA ILE A 278 -9.02 -11.19 21.21
C ILE A 278 -10.33 -10.41 21.36
N THR A 279 -10.99 -10.10 20.24
CA THR A 279 -12.28 -9.41 20.24
C THR A 279 -13.38 -10.27 20.87
N ALA A 280 -13.48 -11.55 20.49
CA ALA A 280 -14.49 -12.46 20.99
C ALA A 280 -14.36 -12.74 22.50
N THR A 281 -13.14 -12.69 23.04
CA THR A 281 -12.89 -12.89 24.48
C THR A 281 -13.25 -11.69 25.36
N GLY A 282 -13.56 -10.53 24.78
CA GLY A 282 -13.85 -9.30 25.52
C GLY A 282 -12.69 -8.74 26.35
N ILE A 283 -11.46 -9.23 26.11
CA ILE A 283 -10.26 -8.76 26.82
C ILE A 283 -10.08 -7.25 26.63
N LEU A 284 -10.38 -6.74 25.42
CA LEU A 284 -10.26 -5.32 25.10
C LEU A 284 -11.25 -4.48 25.91
N ASP A 285 -12.48 -4.95 26.09
CA ASP A 285 -13.50 -4.27 26.88
C ASP A 285 -13.12 -4.18 28.37
N VAL A 286 -12.58 -5.27 28.92
CA VAL A 286 -12.09 -5.30 30.31
C VAL A 286 -10.91 -4.33 30.48
N LEU A 287 -9.95 -4.34 29.54
CA LEU A 287 -8.81 -3.42 29.56
C LEU A 287 -9.28 -1.96 29.55
N ALA A 288 -10.24 -1.64 28.71
CA ALA A 288 -10.76 -0.31 28.60
C ALA A 288 -11.55 0.13 29.85
N LYS A 289 -12.59 -0.63 30.24
CA LYS A 289 -13.53 -0.26 31.29
C LYS A 289 -12.91 -0.35 32.69
N ASP A 290 -12.15 -1.42 32.96
CA ASP A 290 -11.62 -1.68 34.28
C ASP A 290 -10.28 -1.03 34.60
N VAL A 291 -9.50 -0.73 33.58
CA VAL A 291 -8.17 -0.13 33.71
C VAL A 291 -8.15 1.30 33.23
N LEU A 292 -8.40 1.53 31.93
CA LEU A 292 -8.11 2.82 31.30
C LEU A 292 -9.08 3.94 31.69
N LEU A 293 -10.39 3.68 31.75
CA LEU A 293 -11.39 4.70 32.09
C LEU A 293 -11.21 5.27 33.52
N LYS A 294 -10.62 4.50 34.43
CA LYS A 294 -10.33 4.96 35.80
C LYS A 294 -9.28 6.07 35.89
N PHE A 295 -8.44 6.21 34.87
CA PHE A 295 -7.41 7.25 34.81
C PHE A 295 -7.89 8.56 34.20
N ILE A 296 -9.10 8.61 33.64
CA ILE A 296 -9.62 9.79 32.94
C ILE A 296 -10.09 10.83 33.96
N LYS A 297 -9.31 11.91 34.08
CA LYS A 297 -9.61 13.07 34.95
C LYS A 297 -9.82 14.38 34.16
N SER A 298 -9.50 14.41 32.88
CA SER A 298 -9.62 15.60 32.03
C SER A 298 -9.76 15.22 30.56
N ARG A 299 -10.25 16.15 29.73
CA ARG A 299 -10.37 15.94 28.28
C ARG A 299 -9.02 15.57 27.61
N GLY A 300 -7.92 16.20 28.03
CA GLY A 300 -6.59 15.88 27.49
C GLY A 300 -6.16 14.45 27.82
N VAL A 301 -6.42 14.00 29.05
CA VAL A 301 -6.16 12.60 29.47
C VAL A 301 -7.06 11.65 28.70
N LEU A 302 -8.35 11.98 28.49
CA LEU A 302 -9.26 11.18 27.69
C LEU A 302 -8.71 10.94 26.29
N VAL A 303 -8.34 12.01 25.57
CA VAL A 303 -7.76 11.91 24.22
C VAL A 303 -6.48 11.05 24.22
N THR A 304 -5.58 11.27 25.20
CA THR A 304 -4.33 10.51 25.29
C THR A 304 -4.60 9.02 25.52
N VAL A 305 -5.50 8.68 26.42
CA VAL A 305 -5.88 7.30 26.75
C VAL A 305 -6.54 6.63 25.53
N THR A 306 -7.44 7.33 24.84
CA THR A 306 -8.07 6.84 23.60
C THR A 306 -7.03 6.54 22.52
N LEU A 307 -6.04 7.43 22.32
CA LEU A 307 -4.97 7.19 21.36
C LEU A 307 -4.10 5.98 21.73
N ILE A 308 -3.71 5.86 22.99
CA ILE A 308 -2.92 4.71 23.47
C ILE A 308 -3.73 3.42 23.30
N TYR A 309 -5.01 3.42 23.62
CA TYR A 309 -5.88 2.27 23.46
C TYR A 309 -6.02 1.87 21.98
N CYS A 310 -6.30 2.83 21.11
CA CYS A 310 -6.38 2.59 19.68
C CYS A 310 -5.07 1.97 19.13
N TYR A 311 -3.91 2.47 19.60
CA TYR A 311 -2.61 1.92 19.24
C TYR A 311 -2.44 0.47 19.75
N ILE A 312 -2.83 0.18 20.98
CA ILE A 312 -2.78 -1.17 21.57
C ILE A 312 -3.69 -2.12 20.79
N VAL A 313 -4.93 -1.71 20.50
CA VAL A 313 -5.88 -2.53 19.72
C VAL A 313 -5.31 -2.80 18.34
N ASN A 314 -4.80 -1.78 17.64
CA ASN A 314 -4.21 -1.94 16.32
C ASN A 314 -3.00 -2.89 16.34
N PHE A 315 -2.16 -2.82 17.37
CA PHE A 315 -1.04 -3.72 17.55
C PHE A 315 -1.49 -5.17 17.83
N LEU A 316 -2.45 -5.36 18.72
CA LEU A 316 -2.96 -6.68 19.09
C LEU A 316 -3.75 -7.36 17.96
N THR A 317 -4.38 -6.56 17.10
CA THR A 317 -5.09 -7.04 15.91
C THR A 317 -4.20 -7.11 14.65
N ALA A 318 -2.87 -7.04 14.86
CA ALA A 318 -1.86 -7.11 13.81
C ALA A 318 -2.07 -6.10 12.67
N GLY A 319 -2.42 -4.86 13.02
CA GLY A 319 -2.66 -3.78 12.08
C GLY A 319 -4.09 -3.75 11.51
N GLY A 320 -5.03 -4.43 12.15
CA GLY A 320 -6.45 -4.39 11.81
C GLY A 320 -7.07 -3.02 12.05
N GLN A 321 -6.85 -2.08 11.14
CA GLN A 321 -7.32 -0.69 11.26
C GLN A 321 -8.83 -0.60 11.48
N THR A 322 -9.61 -1.41 10.77
CA THR A 322 -11.07 -1.50 10.90
C THR A 322 -11.48 -1.84 12.33
N VAL A 323 -10.87 -2.88 12.92
CA VAL A 323 -11.15 -3.30 14.30
C VAL A 323 -10.72 -2.21 15.29
N ALA A 324 -9.53 -1.62 15.08
CA ALA A 324 -9.03 -0.57 15.96
C ALA A 324 -9.96 0.66 15.97
N ILE A 325 -10.48 1.07 14.83
CA ILE A 325 -11.41 2.20 14.72
C ILE A 325 -12.72 1.88 15.43
N ILE A 326 -13.37 0.75 15.10
CA ILE A 326 -14.69 0.38 15.64
C ILE A 326 -14.63 0.16 17.15
N VAL A 327 -13.67 -0.65 17.62
CA VAL A 327 -13.57 -1.00 19.04
C VAL A 327 -13.21 0.22 19.89
N THR A 328 -12.33 1.09 19.38
CA THR A 328 -11.97 2.32 20.10
C THR A 328 -13.16 3.25 20.25
N GLU A 329 -13.92 3.44 19.17
CA GLU A 329 -15.11 4.29 19.23
C GLU A 329 -16.14 3.75 20.19
N GLN A 330 -16.56 2.47 20.04
CA GLN A 330 -17.54 1.82 20.92
C GLN A 330 -17.14 1.85 22.40
N THR A 331 -15.84 1.85 22.68
CA THR A 331 -15.33 1.88 24.05
C THR A 331 -15.40 3.27 24.67
N PHE A 332 -15.17 4.33 23.89
CA PHE A 332 -15.02 5.69 24.40
C PHE A 332 -16.16 6.64 23.99
N GLU A 333 -17.13 6.19 23.16
CA GLU A 333 -18.26 7.04 22.69
C GLU A 333 -18.95 7.75 23.87
N ASP A 334 -19.28 7.02 24.94
CA ASP A 334 -19.95 7.57 26.11
C ASP A 334 -19.06 8.50 26.97
N ALA A 335 -17.76 8.52 26.73
CA ALA A 335 -16.81 9.32 27.51
C ALA A 335 -16.48 10.68 26.85
N PHE A 336 -16.80 10.85 25.56
CA PHE A 336 -16.66 12.10 24.81
C PHE A 336 -17.92 12.93 24.81
#